data_9d4c55fdf54e6d54b06efb73daed8b11
#
_entry.id   9d4c55fdf54e6d54b06efb73daed8b11
#
_cell.length_a   1.000
_cell.length_b   1.000
_cell.length_c   1.000
_cell.angle_alpha   90.00
_cell.angle_beta   90.00
_cell.angle_gamma   90.00
#
_symmetry.space_group_name_H-M   'P 1'
#
loop_
_entity.id
_entity.type
_entity.pdbx_description
1 polymer ?
#
loop_
_entity_poly.entity_id
_entity_poly.type
_entity_poly.pdbx_seq_one_letter_code
_entity_poly.pdbx_strand_id
1 'polypeptide(L)' 'MEIKITQVRSIISRKPKHRRTVKALGLKRIGHTVTHQDTPAIRGMILSVSHLVKVEE' A
#
# COMPACT_ATOMS: atom_id res chain seq x y z
N MET A 1 14.39 -1.65 -9.21
CA MET A 1 14.17 -2.78 -8.30
C MET A 1 12.69 -2.86 -7.95
N GLU A 2 12.21 -4.05 -7.68
CA GLU A 2 10.82 -4.25 -7.35
C GLU A 2 10.63 -4.43 -5.85
N ILE A 3 9.48 -3.96 -5.35
CA ILE A 3 9.11 -4.14 -3.95
C ILE A 3 7.73 -4.80 -3.90
N LYS A 4 7.51 -5.59 -2.86
CA LYS A 4 6.23 -6.24 -2.60
C LYS A 4 5.51 -5.51 -1.48
N ILE A 5 4.26 -5.20 -1.71
CA ILE A 5 3.43 -4.47 -0.75
C ILE A 5 2.24 -5.35 -0.39
N THR A 6 2.08 -5.63 0.90
CA THR A 6 0.97 -6.45 1.40
C THR A 6 0.10 -5.63 2.34
N GLN A 7 -1.20 -5.64 2.11
CA GLN A 7 -2.13 -4.98 3.02
C GLN A 7 -2.30 -5.84 4.27
N VAL A 8 -1.95 -5.27 5.43
CA VAL A 8 -2.01 -6.02 6.70
C VAL A 8 -3.13 -5.54 7.62
N ARG A 9 -3.76 -4.40 7.32
CA ARG A 9 -4.85 -3.86 8.11
C ARG A 9 -6.01 -3.42 7.24
N SER A 10 -7.22 -3.45 7.79
CA SER A 10 -8.42 -2.98 7.11
C SER A 10 -8.37 -1.48 6.85
N ILE A 11 -8.89 -1.06 5.70
CA ILE A 11 -9.01 0.36 5.33
C ILE A 11 -10.42 0.89 5.50
N ILE A 12 -11.35 0.04 5.97
CA ILE A 12 -12.78 0.40 5.99
C ILE A 12 -13.05 1.63 6.87
N SER A 13 -12.42 1.70 8.03
CA SER A 13 -12.60 2.82 8.96
C SER A 13 -11.55 3.91 8.82
N ARG A 14 -10.75 3.86 7.76
CA ARG A 14 -9.65 4.83 7.56
C ARG A 14 -10.11 6.02 6.75
N LYS A 15 -9.29 7.08 6.76
CA LYS A 15 -9.60 8.31 6.02
C LYS A 15 -9.70 8.02 4.52
N PRO A 16 -10.60 8.72 3.80
CA PRO A 16 -10.78 8.47 2.36
C PRO A 16 -9.49 8.56 1.55
N LYS A 17 -8.58 9.46 1.88
CA LYS A 17 -7.33 9.59 1.15
C LYS A 17 -6.44 8.35 1.31
N HIS A 18 -6.44 7.72 2.50
CA HIS A 18 -5.69 6.47 2.71
C HIS A 18 -6.28 5.33 1.88
N ARG A 19 -7.60 5.27 1.83
CA ARG A 19 -8.29 4.27 1.01
C ARG A 19 -7.93 4.44 -0.47
N ARG A 20 -7.91 5.67 -0.95
CA ARG A 20 -7.52 5.96 -2.34
C ARG A 20 -6.10 5.53 -2.61
N THR A 21 -5.18 5.83 -1.70
CA THR A 21 -3.78 5.46 -1.85
C THR A 21 -3.61 3.95 -1.91
N VAL A 22 -4.27 3.21 -1.01
CA VAL A 22 -4.21 1.76 -1.00
C VAL A 22 -4.79 1.19 -2.29
N LYS A 23 -5.89 1.73 -2.78
CA LYS A 23 -6.46 1.30 -4.06
C LYS A 23 -5.55 1.62 -5.24
N ALA A 24 -4.90 2.78 -5.21
CA ALA A 24 -3.97 3.16 -6.26
C ALA A 24 -2.77 2.22 -6.31
N LEU A 25 -2.36 1.67 -5.17
CA LEU A 25 -1.32 0.64 -5.12
C LEU A 25 -1.79 -0.70 -5.66
N GLY A 26 -3.09 -0.88 -5.83
CA GLY A 26 -3.65 -2.11 -6.35
C GLY A 26 -4.08 -3.11 -5.30
N LEU A 27 -4.05 -2.72 -4.03
CA LEU A 27 -4.46 -3.59 -2.93
C LEU A 27 -5.98 -3.55 -2.79
N LYS A 28 -6.59 -4.73 -2.64
CA LYS A 28 -8.04 -4.86 -2.59
C LYS A 28 -8.55 -5.33 -1.24
N ARG A 29 -7.73 -6.06 -0.48
CA ARG A 29 -8.16 -6.62 0.81
C ARG A 29 -6.94 -6.98 1.65
N ILE A 30 -7.19 -7.27 2.93
CA ILE A 30 -6.15 -7.73 3.84
C ILE A 30 -5.52 -9.02 3.30
N GLY A 31 -4.20 -9.07 3.31
CA GLY A 31 -3.46 -10.21 2.82
C GLY A 31 -3.15 -10.16 1.32
N HIS A 32 -3.72 -9.21 0.60
CA HIS A 32 -3.43 -9.05 -0.83
C HIS A 32 -2.04 -8.45 -1.00
N THR A 33 -1.23 -9.06 -1.86
CA THR A 33 0.13 -8.62 -2.14
C THR A 33 0.24 -8.16 -3.59
N VAL A 34 0.88 -7.03 -3.80
CA VAL A 34 1.17 -6.52 -5.15
C VAL A 34 2.64 -6.16 -5.25
N THR A 35 3.17 -6.17 -6.48
CA THR A 35 4.55 -5.82 -6.76
C THR A 35 4.57 -4.50 -7.54
N HIS A 36 5.45 -3.60 -7.12
CA HIS A 36 5.62 -2.31 -7.79
C HIS A 36 7.10 -2.03 -7.98
N GLN A 37 7.39 -1.12 -8.92
CA GLN A 37 8.74 -0.60 -9.09
C GLN A 37 9.08 0.30 -7.90
N ASP A 38 10.32 0.23 -7.46
CA ASP A 38 10.81 1.07 -6.35
C ASP A 38 11.12 2.47 -6.89
N THR A 39 10.12 3.32 -6.95
CA THR A 39 10.26 4.70 -7.42
C THR A 39 9.89 5.67 -6.30
N PRO A 40 10.38 6.94 -6.36
CA PRO A 40 10.00 7.94 -5.35
C PRO A 40 8.49 8.12 -5.22
N ALA A 41 7.74 8.04 -6.32
CA ALA A 41 6.29 8.17 -6.29
C ALA A 41 5.65 7.04 -5.47
N ILE A 42 6.07 5.80 -5.72
CA ILE A 42 5.57 4.63 -5.00
C ILE A 42 5.97 4.68 -3.53
N ARG A 43 7.21 5.07 -3.25
CA ARG A 43 7.68 5.22 -1.86
C ARG A 43 6.87 6.25 -1.09
N GLY A 44 6.52 7.37 -1.73
CA GLY A 44 5.68 8.39 -1.10
C GLY A 44 4.28 7.88 -0.77
N MET A 45 3.68 7.10 -1.66
CA MET A 45 2.38 6.49 -1.42
C MET A 45 2.45 5.49 -0.26
N ILE A 46 3.50 4.69 -0.21
CA ILE A 46 3.71 3.71 0.87
C ILE A 46 3.85 4.43 2.21
N LEU A 47 4.60 5.52 2.28
CA LEU A 47 4.76 6.28 3.51
C LEU A 47 3.43 6.77 4.06
N SER A 48 2.52 7.21 3.19
CA SER A 48 1.20 7.70 3.59
C SER A 48 0.37 6.61 4.27
N VAL A 49 0.57 5.35 3.91
CA VAL A 49 -0.22 4.23 4.43
C VAL A 49 0.64 3.16 5.08
N SER A 50 1.84 3.52 5.53
CA SER A 50 2.79 2.56 6.11
C SER A 50 2.21 1.79 7.29
N HIS A 51 1.28 2.39 8.02
CA HIS A 51 0.61 1.73 9.14
C HIS A 51 -0.44 0.69 8.70
N LEU A 52 -0.74 0.63 7.41
CA LEU A 52 -1.75 -0.27 6.86
C LEU A 52 -1.15 -1.39 6.00
N VAL A 53 0.09 -1.23 5.61
CA VAL A 53 0.75 -2.17 4.69
C VAL A 53 2.12 -2.57 5.21
N LYS A 54 2.61 -3.70 4.70
CA LYS A 54 3.97 -4.17 4.95
C LYS A 54 4.70 -4.20 3.62
N VAL A 55 5.94 -3.71 3.60
CA VAL A 55 6.75 -3.67 2.39
C VAL A 55 7.91 -4.65 2.54
N GLU A 56 8.12 -5.45 1.49
CA GLU A 56 9.26 -6.36 1.40
C GLU A 56 10.07 -6.03 0.14
N GLU A 57 11.37 -6.04 0.28
CA GLU A 57 12.29 -5.76 -0.83
C GLU A 57 12.91 -7.02 -1.43
#